data_279614d31e66776a5309d7ca74021fa4
#
_entry.id   279614d31e66776a5309d7ca74021fa4
#
_cell.length_a   1.000
_cell.length_b   1.000
_cell.length_c   1.000
_cell.angle_alpha   90.00
_cell.angle_beta   90.00
_cell.angle_gamma   90.00
#
_symmetry.space_group_name_H-M   'P 1'
#
loop_
_entity.id
_entity.type
_entity.pdbx_description
1 polymer ?
#
loop_
_entity_poly.entity_id
_entity_poly.type
_entity_poly.pdbx_seq_one_letter_code
_entity_poly.pdbx_strand_id
1 'polypeptide(L)'
;MFLVGIDIGKLSHMFCILDASNNEVIVKPVSFKNDKLGFDFLMNQLKSYPKDHLLIGMEDTGHYHFTLLKFLLDSGFSVALINPVTTDLTRKIQLSSTKDDDLDTLTICDVLASNQCRKSYRISKIDSFDLYEQKRLTREHHDLKEQLNVYTNKLQKCIDIVFPEFNSLFRSKYGSVYMNVLKTFGSADSIAHADIRNIRKCFETNRKGRRISLTPEALKEAARNSIGFPSKAEVIEVI
;
A
#
# COMPACT_ATOMS: atom_id res chain seq x y z
N MET A 1 -22.96 -20.64 -19.73
CA MET A 1 -21.72 -20.01 -19.23
C MET A 1 -21.75 -20.10 -17.73
N PHE A 2 -20.68 -20.60 -17.13
CA PHE A 2 -20.62 -20.78 -15.67
C PHE A 2 -19.87 -19.61 -15.04
N LEU A 3 -20.44 -19.09 -13.95
CA LEU A 3 -19.86 -18.01 -13.16
C LEU A 3 -19.39 -18.58 -11.83
N VAL A 4 -18.17 -18.26 -11.44
CA VAL A 4 -17.59 -18.65 -10.16
C VAL A 4 -17.35 -17.40 -9.35
N GLY A 5 -18.10 -17.23 -8.28
CA GLY A 5 -17.88 -16.15 -7.32
C GLY A 5 -16.97 -16.65 -6.21
N ILE A 6 -15.87 -15.92 -5.95
CA ILE A 6 -14.93 -16.26 -4.87
C ILE A 6 -14.84 -15.07 -3.92
N ASP A 7 -15.27 -15.29 -2.69
CA ASP A 7 -15.00 -14.39 -1.57
C ASP A 7 -13.62 -14.69 -0.97
N ILE A 8 -12.84 -13.62 -0.71
CA ILE A 8 -11.44 -13.70 -0.35
C ILE A 8 -11.23 -13.43 1.15
N GLY A 9 -10.85 -14.46 1.87
CA GLY A 9 -10.42 -14.34 3.26
C GLY A 9 -8.92 -14.56 3.46
N LYS A 10 -8.41 -14.23 4.62
CA LYS A 10 -6.99 -14.39 4.98
C LYS A 10 -6.54 -15.85 5.07
N LEU A 11 -7.32 -16.69 5.76
CA LEU A 11 -6.98 -18.09 6.05
C LEU A 11 -7.76 -19.07 5.18
N SER A 12 -8.93 -18.67 4.73
CA SER A 12 -9.83 -19.46 3.89
C SER A 12 -10.54 -18.54 2.92
N HIS A 13 -10.92 -19.08 1.79
CA HIS A 13 -11.76 -18.46 0.78
C HIS A 13 -13.07 -19.24 0.70
N MET A 14 -14.11 -18.64 0.14
CA MET A 14 -15.37 -19.30 -0.16
C MET A 14 -15.68 -19.14 -1.64
N PHE A 15 -16.24 -20.17 -2.28
CA PHE A 15 -16.67 -20.08 -3.68
C PHE A 15 -18.04 -20.71 -3.89
N CYS A 16 -18.73 -20.25 -4.91
CA CYS A 16 -19.92 -20.90 -5.48
C CYS A 16 -19.81 -20.98 -7.00
N ILE A 17 -20.59 -21.83 -7.64
CA ILE A 17 -20.71 -21.91 -9.08
C ILE A 17 -22.17 -21.75 -9.49
N LEU A 18 -22.42 -20.82 -10.41
CA LEU A 18 -23.74 -20.48 -10.94
C LEU A 18 -23.78 -20.69 -12.44
N ASP A 19 -24.83 -21.29 -12.97
CA ASP A 19 -25.10 -21.30 -14.42
C ASP A 19 -25.84 -20.02 -14.81
N ALA A 20 -25.16 -19.17 -15.59
CA ALA A 20 -25.73 -17.91 -16.05
C ALA A 20 -26.88 -18.07 -17.06
N SER A 21 -27.13 -19.26 -17.59
CA SER A 21 -28.20 -19.49 -18.57
C SER A 21 -29.58 -19.56 -17.92
N ASN A 22 -29.66 -20.11 -16.73
CA ASN A 22 -30.91 -20.32 -15.97
C ASN A 22 -30.87 -19.72 -14.55
N ASN A 23 -29.76 -19.08 -14.19
CA ASN A 23 -29.49 -18.51 -12.86
C ASN A 23 -29.52 -19.56 -11.72
N GLU A 24 -29.15 -20.79 -12.03
CA GLU A 24 -29.17 -21.89 -11.07
C GLU A 24 -27.81 -22.02 -10.34
N VAL A 25 -27.86 -22.16 -9.03
CA VAL A 25 -26.67 -22.44 -8.20
C VAL A 25 -26.33 -23.92 -8.31
N ILE A 26 -25.29 -24.25 -9.08
CA ILE A 26 -24.84 -25.64 -9.29
C ILE A 26 -23.99 -26.12 -8.12
N VAL A 27 -23.08 -25.27 -7.64
CA VAL A 27 -22.30 -25.53 -6.43
C VAL A 27 -22.63 -24.46 -5.41
N LYS A 28 -23.25 -24.88 -4.31
CA LYS A 28 -23.53 -23.99 -3.17
C LYS A 28 -22.23 -23.45 -2.59
N PRO A 29 -22.27 -22.33 -1.87
CA PRO A 29 -21.07 -21.77 -1.23
C PRO A 29 -20.32 -22.82 -0.40
N VAL A 30 -19.04 -23.00 -0.72
CA VAL A 30 -18.13 -23.95 -0.08
C VAL A 30 -16.82 -23.28 0.27
N SER A 31 -16.40 -23.43 1.53
CA SER A 31 -15.13 -22.89 2.01
C SER A 31 -13.95 -23.79 1.61
N PHE A 32 -12.81 -23.17 1.29
CA PHE A 32 -11.55 -23.87 1.10
C PHE A 32 -10.39 -23.04 1.69
N LYS A 33 -9.33 -23.74 2.13
CA LYS A 33 -8.19 -23.08 2.79
C LYS A 33 -7.33 -22.31 1.79
N ASN A 34 -6.72 -21.24 2.27
CA ASN A 34 -5.72 -20.48 1.50
C ASN A 34 -4.36 -21.20 1.58
N ASP A 35 -4.31 -22.42 1.08
CA ASP A 35 -3.13 -23.28 0.99
C ASP A 35 -3.19 -24.18 -0.26
N LYS A 36 -2.13 -24.95 -0.48
CA LYS A 36 -2.04 -25.83 -1.65
C LYS A 36 -3.19 -26.83 -1.73
N LEU A 37 -3.58 -27.44 -0.61
CA LEU A 37 -4.66 -28.43 -0.58
C LEU A 37 -6.01 -27.79 -0.92
N GLY A 38 -6.28 -26.59 -0.41
CA GLY A 38 -7.48 -25.84 -0.75
C GLY A 38 -7.50 -25.42 -2.22
N PHE A 39 -6.37 -25.03 -2.79
CA PHE A 39 -6.29 -24.70 -4.23
C PHE A 39 -6.47 -25.94 -5.12
N ASP A 40 -5.91 -27.07 -4.73
CA ASP A 40 -6.11 -28.35 -5.43
C ASP A 40 -7.59 -28.79 -5.35
N PHE A 41 -8.25 -28.57 -4.20
CA PHE A 41 -9.67 -28.82 -4.04
C PHE A 41 -10.51 -27.95 -5.00
N LEU A 42 -10.26 -26.63 -5.03
CA LEU A 42 -10.92 -25.71 -5.98
C LEU A 42 -10.72 -26.17 -7.41
N MET A 43 -9.48 -26.51 -7.80
CA MET A 43 -9.18 -26.99 -9.16
C MET A 43 -9.95 -28.24 -9.51
N ASN A 44 -10.14 -29.19 -8.59
CA ASN A 44 -10.91 -30.40 -8.83
C ASN A 44 -12.39 -30.09 -9.09
N GLN A 45 -12.95 -29.08 -8.44
CA GLN A 45 -14.32 -28.61 -8.72
C GLN A 45 -14.42 -27.96 -10.10
N LEU A 46 -13.44 -27.14 -10.48
CA LEU A 46 -13.44 -26.40 -11.75
C LEU A 46 -13.17 -27.29 -12.98
N LYS A 47 -12.46 -28.41 -12.82
CA LYS A 47 -12.13 -29.34 -13.93
C LYS A 47 -13.34 -29.89 -14.68
N SER A 48 -14.50 -29.94 -14.06
CA SER A 48 -15.75 -30.42 -14.67
C SER A 48 -16.34 -29.46 -15.70
N TYR A 49 -15.79 -28.25 -15.81
CA TYR A 49 -16.30 -27.19 -16.67
C TYR A 49 -15.26 -26.79 -17.72
N PRO A 50 -15.64 -26.58 -19.00
CA PRO A 50 -14.73 -26.08 -20.02
C PRO A 50 -14.25 -24.66 -19.64
N LYS A 51 -12.95 -24.40 -19.68
CA LYS A 51 -12.35 -23.11 -19.29
C LYS A 51 -12.90 -21.92 -20.07
N ASP A 52 -13.19 -22.10 -21.35
CA ASP A 52 -13.74 -21.06 -22.22
C ASP A 52 -15.19 -20.70 -21.88
N HIS A 53 -15.86 -21.54 -21.12
CA HIS A 53 -17.23 -21.34 -20.65
C HIS A 53 -17.31 -20.97 -19.17
N LEU A 54 -16.17 -20.63 -18.55
CA LEU A 54 -16.05 -20.35 -17.14
C LEU A 54 -15.44 -18.98 -16.91
N LEU A 55 -16.12 -18.13 -16.15
CA LEU A 55 -15.61 -16.83 -15.70
C LEU A 55 -15.55 -16.81 -14.18
N ILE A 56 -14.37 -16.59 -13.63
CA ILE A 56 -14.14 -16.51 -12.19
C ILE A 56 -14.12 -15.05 -11.78
N GLY A 57 -14.86 -14.68 -10.74
CA GLY A 57 -14.84 -13.34 -10.14
C GLY A 57 -14.32 -13.37 -8.71
N MET A 58 -13.59 -12.33 -8.35
CA MET A 58 -13.15 -12.06 -6.99
C MET A 58 -13.01 -10.56 -6.77
N GLU A 59 -13.13 -10.11 -5.51
CA GLU A 59 -12.92 -8.71 -5.18
C GLU A 59 -11.44 -8.32 -5.22
N ASP A 60 -11.15 -7.12 -5.75
CA ASP A 60 -9.82 -6.47 -5.68
C ASP A 60 -9.64 -5.78 -4.31
N THR A 61 -9.65 -6.58 -3.23
CA THR A 61 -9.50 -6.12 -1.85
C THR A 61 -8.16 -6.54 -1.27
N GLY A 62 -7.40 -5.57 -0.74
CA GLY A 62 -6.14 -5.82 -0.03
C GLY A 62 -5.14 -6.65 -0.84
N HIS A 63 -4.53 -7.65 -0.21
CA HIS A 63 -3.47 -8.47 -0.83
C HIS A 63 -3.75 -9.99 -0.78
N TYR A 64 -4.79 -10.42 -0.09
CA TYR A 64 -5.04 -11.85 0.14
C TYR A 64 -5.44 -12.62 -1.14
N HIS A 65 -5.97 -11.93 -2.14
CA HIS A 65 -6.36 -12.55 -3.41
C HIS A 65 -5.17 -12.86 -4.35
N PHE A 66 -3.98 -12.28 -4.12
CA PHE A 66 -2.86 -12.38 -5.08
C PHE A 66 -2.42 -13.81 -5.37
N THR A 67 -2.25 -14.63 -4.34
CA THR A 67 -1.77 -16.00 -4.50
C THR A 67 -2.77 -16.84 -5.29
N LEU A 68 -4.05 -16.71 -4.98
CA LEU A 68 -5.11 -17.40 -5.70
C LEU A 68 -5.26 -16.88 -7.14
N LEU A 69 -5.22 -15.56 -7.34
CA LEU A 69 -5.26 -14.95 -8.66
C LEU A 69 -4.14 -15.49 -9.55
N LYS A 70 -2.90 -15.47 -9.08
CA LYS A 70 -1.74 -16.00 -9.82
C LYS A 70 -1.92 -17.46 -10.16
N PHE A 71 -2.34 -18.28 -9.19
CA PHE A 71 -2.58 -19.70 -9.36
C PHE A 71 -3.65 -19.99 -10.45
N LEU A 72 -4.76 -19.27 -10.45
CA LEU A 72 -5.83 -19.42 -11.42
C LEU A 72 -5.40 -18.96 -12.83
N LEU A 73 -4.67 -17.84 -12.92
CA LEU A 73 -4.14 -17.35 -14.19
C LEU A 73 -3.11 -18.31 -14.77
N ASP A 74 -2.17 -18.83 -13.97
CA ASP A 74 -1.20 -19.86 -14.41
C ASP A 74 -1.88 -21.15 -14.83
N SER A 75 -3.04 -21.45 -14.25
CA SER A 75 -3.88 -22.58 -14.65
C SER A 75 -4.71 -22.30 -15.92
N GLY A 76 -4.60 -21.11 -16.53
CA GLY A 76 -5.23 -20.73 -17.78
C GLY A 76 -6.70 -20.31 -17.67
N PHE A 77 -7.16 -19.91 -16.47
CA PHE A 77 -8.51 -19.35 -16.29
C PHE A 77 -8.55 -17.84 -16.55
N SER A 78 -9.71 -17.36 -16.97
CA SER A 78 -10.02 -15.92 -17.01
C SER A 78 -10.59 -15.48 -15.67
N VAL A 79 -9.98 -14.47 -15.05
CA VAL A 79 -10.39 -13.97 -13.74
C VAL A 79 -10.82 -12.51 -13.85
N ALA A 80 -12.02 -12.21 -13.37
CA ALA A 80 -12.57 -10.86 -13.23
C ALA A 80 -12.27 -10.30 -11.84
N LEU A 81 -11.48 -9.23 -11.79
CA LEU A 81 -11.26 -8.47 -10.56
C LEU A 81 -12.32 -7.39 -10.45
N ILE A 82 -13.12 -7.46 -9.39
CA ILE A 82 -14.30 -6.62 -9.15
C ILE A 82 -13.94 -5.54 -8.15
N ASN A 83 -14.38 -4.31 -8.43
CA ASN A 83 -14.23 -3.22 -7.48
C ASN A 83 -15.16 -3.47 -6.26
N PRO A 84 -14.65 -3.47 -5.01
CA PRO A 84 -15.44 -3.71 -3.80
C PRO A 84 -16.67 -2.79 -3.65
N VAL A 85 -16.58 -1.57 -4.15
CA VAL A 85 -17.73 -0.63 -4.16
C VAL A 85 -18.91 -1.20 -4.96
N THR A 86 -18.64 -1.98 -6.01
CA THR A 86 -19.69 -2.56 -6.86
C THR A 86 -20.42 -3.68 -6.13
N THR A 87 -19.71 -4.58 -5.46
CA THR A 87 -20.32 -5.66 -4.67
C THR A 87 -21.12 -5.09 -3.51
N ASP A 88 -20.63 -4.06 -2.82
CA ASP A 88 -21.35 -3.36 -1.77
C ASP A 88 -22.66 -2.71 -2.27
N LEU A 89 -22.61 -2.06 -3.43
CA LEU A 89 -23.81 -1.47 -4.05
C LEU A 89 -24.81 -2.53 -4.48
N THR A 90 -24.36 -3.63 -5.08
CA THR A 90 -25.21 -4.74 -5.50
C THR A 90 -25.89 -5.38 -4.30
N ARG A 91 -25.17 -5.60 -3.20
CA ARG A 91 -25.73 -6.13 -1.94
C ARG A 91 -26.82 -5.19 -1.38
N LYS A 92 -26.60 -3.88 -1.39
CA LYS A 92 -27.58 -2.88 -0.93
C LYS A 92 -28.85 -2.87 -1.79
N ILE A 93 -28.73 -3.07 -3.10
CA ILE A 93 -29.88 -3.16 -4.01
C ILE A 93 -30.71 -4.43 -3.72
N GLN A 94 -30.06 -5.52 -3.35
CA GLN A 94 -30.72 -6.78 -2.99
C GLN A 94 -31.37 -6.77 -1.61
N LEU A 95 -31.34 -5.63 -0.87
CA LEU A 95 -31.90 -5.45 0.46
C LEU A 95 -31.36 -6.44 1.52
N SER A 96 -30.23 -7.12 1.27
CA SER A 96 -29.58 -7.97 2.24
C SER A 96 -28.73 -7.11 3.17
N SER A 97 -29.22 -6.90 4.41
CA SER A 97 -28.51 -6.11 5.43
C SER A 97 -27.49 -6.92 6.23
N THR A 98 -27.51 -8.25 6.11
CA THR A 98 -26.61 -9.16 6.81
C THR A 98 -25.40 -9.48 5.94
N LYS A 99 -24.22 -9.28 6.50
CA LYS A 99 -22.97 -9.73 5.90
C LYS A 99 -22.83 -11.22 6.19
N ASP A 100 -22.99 -12.02 5.15
CA ASP A 100 -22.87 -13.49 5.22
C ASP A 100 -21.94 -13.90 4.05
N ASP A 101 -20.90 -14.66 4.34
CA ASP A 101 -19.89 -15.08 3.36
C ASP A 101 -20.54 -15.88 2.20
N ASP A 102 -21.62 -16.60 2.48
CA ASP A 102 -22.41 -17.31 1.46
C ASP A 102 -23.06 -16.34 0.47
N LEU A 103 -23.63 -15.25 0.96
CA LEU A 103 -24.24 -14.21 0.13
C LEU A 103 -23.20 -13.42 -0.67
N ASP A 104 -22.00 -13.25 -0.11
CA ASP A 104 -20.94 -12.50 -0.79
C ASP A 104 -20.47 -13.20 -2.07
N THR A 105 -20.36 -14.56 -2.06
CA THR A 105 -20.02 -15.33 -3.26
C THR A 105 -21.10 -15.24 -4.34
N LEU A 106 -22.37 -15.28 -3.95
CA LEU A 106 -23.50 -15.14 -4.88
C LEU A 106 -23.57 -13.71 -5.46
N THR A 107 -23.36 -12.69 -4.63
CA THR A 107 -23.29 -11.29 -5.06
C THR A 107 -22.20 -11.07 -6.12
N ILE A 108 -21.05 -11.73 -5.97
CA ILE A 108 -19.99 -11.71 -6.98
C ILE A 108 -20.47 -12.31 -8.30
N CYS A 109 -21.20 -13.45 -8.27
CA CYS A 109 -21.80 -14.04 -9.47
C CYS A 109 -22.82 -13.10 -10.12
N ASP A 110 -23.66 -12.43 -9.33
CA ASP A 110 -24.65 -11.48 -9.84
C ASP A 110 -24.00 -10.26 -10.53
N VAL A 111 -22.89 -9.76 -9.97
CA VAL A 111 -22.10 -8.69 -10.61
C VAL A 111 -21.53 -9.19 -11.96
N LEU A 112 -21.04 -10.42 -12.04
CA LEU A 112 -20.54 -11.00 -13.29
C LEU A 112 -21.64 -11.21 -14.34
N ALA A 113 -22.85 -11.61 -13.90
CA ALA A 113 -24.01 -11.81 -14.76
C ALA A 113 -24.58 -10.49 -15.29
N SER A 114 -24.44 -9.40 -14.53
CA SER A 114 -25.05 -8.10 -14.85
C SER A 114 -24.30 -7.38 -15.97
N ASN A 115 -24.99 -7.10 -17.08
CA ASN A 115 -24.48 -6.26 -18.15
C ASN A 115 -24.21 -4.80 -17.69
N GLN A 116 -24.92 -4.31 -16.69
CA GLN A 116 -24.75 -2.97 -16.13
C GLN A 116 -23.43 -2.86 -15.36
N CYS A 117 -22.99 -3.94 -14.72
CA CYS A 117 -21.75 -4.00 -13.95
C CYS A 117 -20.51 -4.31 -14.79
N ARG A 118 -20.63 -4.53 -16.08
CA ARG A 118 -19.50 -4.91 -16.97
C ARG A 118 -18.33 -3.93 -16.95
N LYS A 119 -18.57 -2.66 -16.67
CA LYS A 119 -17.53 -1.62 -16.57
C LYS A 119 -16.87 -1.57 -15.19
N SER A 120 -17.41 -2.26 -14.20
CA SER A 120 -16.95 -2.24 -12.81
C SER A 120 -15.91 -3.32 -12.49
N TYR A 121 -15.70 -4.25 -13.41
CA TYR A 121 -14.68 -5.27 -13.26
C TYR A 121 -13.80 -5.36 -14.52
N ARG A 122 -12.60 -5.88 -14.32
CA ARG A 122 -11.64 -6.10 -15.39
C ARG A 122 -11.25 -7.57 -15.42
N ILE A 123 -11.40 -8.17 -16.60
CA ILE A 123 -10.93 -9.54 -16.85
C ILE A 123 -9.41 -9.52 -16.93
N SER A 124 -8.77 -10.24 -16.05
CA SER A 124 -7.33 -10.46 -16.01
C SER A 124 -7.01 -11.79 -16.71
N LYS A 125 -5.94 -11.77 -17.48
CA LYS A 125 -5.35 -12.96 -18.11
C LYS A 125 -3.90 -13.08 -17.64
N ILE A 126 -3.25 -14.19 -17.95
CA ILE A 126 -1.86 -14.44 -17.54
C ILE A 126 -0.93 -13.29 -17.94
N ASP A 127 -1.09 -12.72 -19.13
CA ASP A 127 -0.27 -11.63 -19.67
C ASP A 127 -0.49 -10.28 -18.94
N SER A 128 -1.54 -10.17 -18.14
CA SER A 128 -1.86 -8.94 -17.39
C SER A 128 -1.40 -8.96 -15.92
N PHE A 129 -0.87 -10.10 -15.44
CA PHE A 129 -0.43 -10.20 -14.04
C PHE A 129 0.75 -9.29 -13.73
N ASP A 130 1.75 -9.21 -14.60
CA ASP A 130 2.91 -8.31 -14.42
C ASP A 130 2.47 -6.84 -14.36
N LEU A 131 1.49 -6.45 -15.19
CA LEU A 131 0.92 -5.10 -15.14
C LEU A 131 0.19 -4.83 -13.81
N TYR A 132 -0.41 -5.85 -13.22
CA TYR A 132 -1.05 -5.75 -11.93
C TYR A 132 -0.04 -5.57 -10.80
N GLU A 133 1.05 -6.35 -10.80
CA GLU A 133 2.16 -6.17 -9.85
C GLU A 133 2.79 -4.78 -9.94
N GLN A 134 3.03 -4.28 -11.15
CA GLN A 134 3.56 -2.93 -11.37
C GLN A 134 2.64 -1.85 -10.78
N LYS A 135 1.31 -2.00 -10.94
CA LYS A 135 0.35 -1.08 -10.32
C LYS A 135 0.38 -1.11 -8.81
N ARG A 136 0.50 -2.31 -8.21
CA ARG A 136 0.64 -2.45 -6.76
C ARG A 136 1.87 -1.73 -6.25
N LEU A 137 3.04 -2.00 -6.86
CA LEU A 137 4.29 -1.34 -6.50
C LEU A 137 4.21 0.20 -6.65
N THR A 138 3.53 0.67 -7.70
CA THR A 138 3.33 2.10 -7.92
C THR A 138 2.46 2.72 -6.81
N ARG A 139 1.40 2.05 -6.37
CA ARG A 139 0.56 2.51 -5.23
C ARG A 139 1.37 2.54 -3.94
N GLU A 140 2.09 1.46 -3.61
CA GLU A 140 2.96 1.42 -2.42
C GLU A 140 4.02 2.53 -2.43
N HIS A 141 4.63 2.78 -3.59
CA HIS A 141 5.57 3.89 -3.73
C HIS A 141 4.92 5.25 -3.49
N HIS A 142 3.67 5.44 -3.95
CA HIS A 142 2.92 6.67 -3.72
C HIS A 142 2.60 6.84 -2.23
N ASP A 143 2.11 5.80 -1.57
CA ASP A 143 1.79 5.81 -0.15
C ASP A 143 3.01 6.12 0.72
N LEU A 144 4.17 5.51 0.39
CA LEU A 144 5.43 5.82 1.06
C LEU A 144 5.87 7.28 0.86
N LYS A 145 5.65 7.84 -0.32
CA LYS A 145 5.92 9.27 -0.57
C LYS A 145 5.01 10.18 0.24
N GLU A 146 3.74 9.85 0.36
CA GLU A 146 2.81 10.62 1.19
C GLU A 146 3.21 10.58 2.67
N GLN A 147 3.56 9.40 3.18
CA GLN A 147 4.08 9.26 4.54
C GLN A 147 5.35 10.07 4.75
N LEU A 148 6.30 10.00 3.81
CA LEU A 148 7.52 10.80 3.86
C LEU A 148 7.22 12.30 3.92
N ASN A 149 6.26 12.79 3.15
CA ASN A 149 5.84 14.19 3.16
C ASN A 149 5.25 14.58 4.52
N VAL A 150 4.45 13.71 5.14
CA VAL A 150 3.91 13.96 6.50
C VAL A 150 5.03 14.13 7.52
N TYR A 151 6.00 13.21 7.54
CA TYR A 151 7.13 13.30 8.48
C TYR A 151 8.06 14.48 8.18
N THR A 152 8.30 14.76 6.90
CA THR A 152 9.07 15.93 6.48
C THR A 152 8.44 17.23 6.96
N ASN A 153 7.12 17.36 6.85
CA ASN A 153 6.39 18.54 7.33
C ASN A 153 6.41 18.64 8.85
N LYS A 154 6.32 17.52 9.58
CA LYS A 154 6.48 17.51 11.04
C LYS A 154 7.88 17.98 11.45
N LEU A 155 8.92 17.42 10.83
CA LEU A 155 10.30 17.83 11.10
C LEU A 155 10.52 19.31 10.79
N GLN A 156 9.96 19.80 9.67
CA GLN A 156 10.07 21.21 9.30
C GLN A 156 9.47 22.12 10.39
N LYS A 157 8.28 21.79 10.89
CA LYS A 157 7.63 22.56 11.97
C LYS A 157 8.49 22.60 13.23
N CYS A 158 9.11 21.48 13.60
CA CYS A 158 10.01 21.44 14.76
C CYS A 158 11.26 22.31 14.53
N ILE A 159 11.86 22.24 13.34
CA ILE A 159 13.03 23.06 12.99
C ILE A 159 12.68 24.55 13.04
N ASP A 160 11.53 24.96 12.49
CA ASP A 160 11.08 26.35 12.49
C ASP A 160 10.90 26.92 13.91
N ILE A 161 10.66 26.06 14.91
CA ILE A 161 10.57 26.45 16.32
C ILE A 161 11.95 26.54 16.97
N VAL A 162 12.80 25.53 16.78
CA VAL A 162 14.06 25.40 17.55
C VAL A 162 15.26 26.01 16.87
N PHE A 163 15.22 26.21 15.55
CA PHE A 163 16.28 26.84 14.76
C PHE A 163 15.73 27.34 13.39
N PRO A 164 14.96 28.42 13.36
CA PRO A 164 14.30 28.92 12.14
C PRO A 164 15.24 29.14 10.95
N GLU A 165 16.47 29.58 11.22
CA GLU A 165 17.47 29.90 10.20
C GLU A 165 18.15 28.64 9.62
N PHE A 166 18.00 27.47 10.25
CA PHE A 166 18.73 26.24 9.92
C PHE A 166 18.66 25.86 8.44
N ASN A 167 17.47 25.90 7.86
CA ASN A 167 17.25 25.51 6.49
C ASN A 167 17.99 26.40 5.48
N SER A 168 18.18 27.68 5.79
CA SER A 168 18.87 28.62 4.92
C SER A 168 20.38 28.40 4.87
N LEU A 169 20.94 27.73 5.88
CA LEU A 169 22.35 27.42 5.99
C LEU A 169 22.80 26.30 5.04
N PHE A 170 21.87 25.47 4.61
CA PHE A 170 22.17 24.30 3.77
C PHE A 170 21.64 24.48 2.35
N ARG A 171 22.51 24.24 1.35
CA ARG A 171 22.11 24.22 -0.04
C ARG A 171 21.16 23.06 -0.37
N SER A 172 21.30 21.93 0.35
CA SER A 172 20.47 20.73 0.19
C SER A 172 19.95 20.28 1.55
N LYS A 173 18.64 20.26 1.71
CA LYS A 173 17.96 19.74 2.90
C LYS A 173 18.06 18.21 2.95
N TYR A 174 17.99 17.66 4.13
CA TYR A 174 17.97 16.21 4.41
C TYR A 174 19.23 15.44 3.96
N GLY A 175 20.32 16.13 3.66
CA GLY A 175 21.62 15.52 3.41
C GLY A 175 22.24 14.95 4.72
N SER A 176 23.30 14.13 4.59
CA SER A 176 23.92 13.45 5.75
C SER A 176 24.35 14.42 6.85
N VAL A 177 25.02 15.52 6.52
CA VAL A 177 25.45 16.51 7.51
C VAL A 177 24.26 17.23 8.15
N TYR A 178 23.26 17.61 7.35
CA TYR A 178 22.01 18.20 7.83
C TYR A 178 21.33 17.29 8.87
N MET A 179 21.15 16.03 8.55
CA MET A 179 20.51 15.07 9.46
C MET A 179 21.38 14.75 10.69
N ASN A 180 22.71 14.64 10.53
CA ASN A 180 23.61 14.38 11.65
C ASN A 180 23.63 15.54 12.65
N VAL A 181 23.60 16.78 12.18
CA VAL A 181 23.52 17.95 13.06
C VAL A 181 22.22 17.93 13.86
N LEU A 182 21.08 17.69 13.20
CA LEU A 182 19.80 17.63 13.87
C LEU A 182 19.71 16.49 14.88
N LYS A 183 20.18 15.28 14.53
CA LYS A 183 20.21 14.11 15.43
C LYS A 183 21.10 14.34 16.64
N THR A 184 22.20 15.03 16.45
CA THR A 184 23.19 15.22 17.53
C THR A 184 22.77 16.34 18.48
N PHE A 185 22.28 17.45 17.97
CA PHE A 185 22.07 18.66 18.77
C PHE A 185 20.60 19.03 18.94
N GLY A 186 19.77 18.87 17.91
CA GLY A 186 18.33 19.09 17.94
C GLY A 186 17.88 20.56 18.00
N SER A 187 18.70 21.51 18.44
CA SER A 187 18.33 22.95 18.56
C SER A 187 19.51 23.88 18.35
N ALA A 188 19.23 25.17 18.06
CA ALA A 188 20.24 26.21 17.98
C ALA A 188 21.00 26.39 19.30
N ASP A 189 20.27 26.38 20.41
CA ASP A 189 20.88 26.54 21.76
C ASP A 189 21.92 25.42 22.02
N SER A 190 21.59 24.16 21.72
CA SER A 190 22.51 23.04 21.89
C SER A 190 23.77 23.18 21.01
N ILE A 191 23.65 23.68 19.79
CA ILE A 191 24.79 23.92 18.88
C ILE A 191 25.65 25.10 19.39
N ALA A 192 25.02 26.18 19.85
CA ALA A 192 25.72 27.37 20.35
C ALA A 192 26.65 27.03 21.53
N HIS A 193 26.21 26.14 22.42
CA HIS A 193 26.97 25.70 23.61
C HIS A 193 27.90 24.51 23.35
N ALA A 194 27.77 23.83 22.20
CA ALA A 194 28.57 22.65 21.87
C ALA A 194 30.05 22.96 21.66
N ASP A 195 30.94 22.00 22.00
CA ASP A 195 32.35 22.04 21.57
C ASP A 195 32.42 21.94 20.04
N ILE A 196 33.22 22.81 19.42
CA ILE A 196 33.41 22.87 17.95
C ILE A 196 33.88 21.52 17.39
N ARG A 197 34.63 20.72 18.17
CA ARG A 197 35.06 19.39 17.77
C ARG A 197 33.89 18.44 17.57
N ASN A 198 32.84 18.52 18.36
CA ASN A 198 31.64 17.72 18.21
C ASN A 198 30.80 18.13 16.97
N ILE A 199 30.76 19.44 16.70
CA ILE A 199 30.13 19.94 15.47
C ILE A 199 30.89 19.44 14.24
N ARG A 200 32.24 19.49 14.22
CA ARG A 200 33.08 18.98 13.11
C ARG A 200 32.82 17.50 12.82
N LYS A 201 32.62 16.64 13.81
CA LYS A 201 32.29 15.23 13.60
C LYS A 201 31.05 15.02 12.76
N CYS A 202 30.04 15.89 12.84
CA CYS A 202 28.85 15.81 12.00
C CYS A 202 29.16 16.06 10.50
N PHE A 203 30.24 16.78 10.19
CA PHE A 203 30.66 17.07 8.83
C PHE A 203 31.60 15.99 8.23
N GLU A 204 32.27 15.20 9.07
CA GLU A 204 33.23 14.16 8.64
C GLU A 204 32.56 12.99 7.88
N THR A 205 31.28 12.77 8.06
CA THR A 205 30.51 11.70 7.41
C THR A 205 30.26 11.93 5.93
N ASN A 206 30.60 13.11 5.42
CA ASN A 206 30.40 13.47 4.01
C ASN A 206 31.57 13.01 3.10
N ARG A 207 31.88 11.70 3.11
CA ARG A 207 32.99 11.11 2.35
C ARG A 207 32.79 11.03 0.84
N LYS A 208 31.66 11.43 0.27
CA LYS A 208 31.34 11.32 -1.18
C LYS A 208 31.52 12.63 -1.98
N GLY A 209 32.49 13.44 -1.67
CA GLY A 209 33.00 14.45 -2.61
C GLY A 209 32.09 15.66 -2.91
N ARG A 210 30.90 15.79 -2.35
CA ARG A 210 30.10 17.01 -2.47
C ARG A 210 30.61 18.07 -1.51
N ARG A 211 31.16 19.18 -2.04
CA ARG A 211 31.57 20.32 -1.24
C ARG A 211 30.35 20.94 -0.55
N ILE A 212 30.34 20.91 0.78
CA ILE A 212 29.40 21.66 1.61
C ILE A 212 30.00 23.04 1.80
N SER A 213 29.24 24.08 1.42
CA SER A 213 29.68 25.48 1.57
C SER A 213 29.66 25.94 3.03
N LEU A 214 28.83 25.30 3.87
CA LEU A 214 28.71 25.59 5.29
C LEU A 214 29.89 25.00 6.07
N THR A 215 30.52 25.79 6.92
CA THR A 215 31.56 25.35 7.84
C THR A 215 31.00 25.12 9.24
N PRO A 216 31.63 24.27 10.09
CA PRO A 216 31.24 24.11 11.50
C PRO A 216 31.21 25.41 12.29
N GLU A 217 32.15 26.31 12.02
CA GLU A 217 32.26 27.62 12.64
C GLU A 217 31.10 28.52 12.27
N ALA A 218 30.75 28.58 10.99
CA ALA A 218 29.60 29.34 10.48
C ALA A 218 28.28 28.81 11.04
N LEU A 219 28.13 27.46 11.15
CA LEU A 219 26.95 26.86 11.78
C LEU A 219 26.83 27.28 13.25
N LYS A 220 27.93 27.23 14.01
CA LYS A 220 27.94 27.64 15.42
C LYS A 220 27.62 29.12 15.59
N GLU A 221 28.13 29.98 14.73
CA GLU A 221 27.85 31.43 14.77
C GLU A 221 26.38 31.71 14.43
N ALA A 222 25.82 31.04 13.41
CA ALA A 222 24.40 31.16 13.11
C ALA A 222 23.52 30.69 14.29
N ALA A 223 23.91 29.63 14.96
CA ALA A 223 23.20 29.09 16.12
C ALA A 223 23.22 30.07 17.33
N ARG A 224 24.32 30.81 17.55
CA ARG A 224 24.43 31.83 18.58
C ARG A 224 23.53 33.05 18.35
N ASN A 225 23.28 33.34 17.09
CA ASN A 225 22.46 34.47 16.67
C ASN A 225 20.99 34.06 16.35
N SER A 226 20.64 32.80 16.59
CA SER A 226 19.29 32.28 16.32
C SER A 226 18.27 32.79 17.32
N ILE A 227 17.05 33.03 16.85
CA ILE A 227 15.86 33.32 17.67
C ILE A 227 15.09 32.06 18.07
N GLY A 228 15.63 30.88 17.76
CA GLY A 228 14.96 29.57 18.00
C GLY A 228 14.73 29.29 19.49
N PHE A 229 13.69 28.55 19.77
CA PHE A 229 13.33 28.13 21.13
C PHE A 229 14.34 27.08 21.66
N PRO A 230 14.83 27.17 22.91
CA PRO A 230 15.89 26.30 23.42
C PRO A 230 15.42 24.90 23.81
N SER A 231 14.64 24.24 22.98
CA SER A 231 14.20 22.86 23.16
C SER A 231 14.78 21.99 22.06
N LYS A 232 15.22 20.78 22.40
CA LYS A 232 15.70 19.77 21.43
C LYS A 232 14.81 18.53 21.35
N ALA A 233 13.91 18.33 22.31
CA ALA A 233 13.10 17.12 22.42
C ALA A 233 12.21 16.94 21.19
N GLU A 234 11.55 18.01 20.73
CA GLU A 234 10.61 17.99 19.61
C GLU A 234 11.23 17.52 18.29
N VAL A 235 12.50 17.88 18.03
CA VAL A 235 13.19 17.44 16.80
C VAL A 235 13.63 15.99 16.90
N ILE A 236 14.11 15.56 18.06
CA ILE A 236 14.62 14.20 18.26
C ILE A 236 13.49 13.17 18.15
N GLU A 237 12.28 13.49 18.61
CA GLU A 237 11.12 12.60 18.52
C GLU A 237 10.63 12.36 17.08
N VAL A 238 10.97 13.24 16.12
CA VAL A 238 10.53 13.15 14.72
C VAL A 238 11.57 12.46 13.83
N ILE A 239 12.85 12.44 14.23
CA ILE A 239 13.98 11.87 13.48
C ILE A 239 14.23 10.42 13.88
#